data_cf38aeec5d7151079820cc281c9bbe5e
#
_entry.id   cf38aeec5d7151079820cc281c9bbe5e
#
_cell.length_a   1.000
_cell.length_b   1.000
_cell.length_c   1.000
_cell.angle_alpha   90.00
_cell.angle_beta   90.00
_cell.angle_gamma   90.00
#
_symmetry.space_group_name_H-M   'P 1'
#
loop_
_entity.id
_entity.type
_entity.pdbx_description
1 polymer ?
#
loop_
_entity_poly.entity_id
_entity_poly.type
_entity_poly.pdbx_seq_one_letter_code
_entity_poly.pdbx_strand_id
1 'polypeptide(L)'
;MNIFARYFLAFIFLSSSIGAFSQPVSPGTANPPSKTPNNQLQQDYRLGAGDSIGVQVYQSPDLSVDARVSETGVISYPLVGSIELGGLTISEAEKKIADALRTGGFVKVPQVNIVLRQVRGSQVAVLGQVTRPGRFPLETFNMRVSDMLAAAGGITALGDDVLIVTGQRNSKPFRKVIDIPALFLNEKTDNDIVLSGGDTLYVNKAPVFYIYGEAQRPGPYRIERGMTVMQALAQGGGPTVRGSQNRLRLHRRDITGNVVESSPRLNDAVQAEDVIYVRESIF
;
A
#
# COMPACT_ATOMS: atom_id res chain seq x y z
N MET A 1 -29.63 -53.33 32.09
CA MET A 1 -31.03 -53.53 32.54
C MET A 1 -31.85 -52.50 31.77
N ASN A 2 -32.33 -52.97 30.61
CA ASN A 2 -33.70 -52.88 30.11
C ASN A 2 -34.28 -51.44 30.05
N ILE A 3 -34.94 -50.94 28.99
CA ILE A 3 -35.98 -51.50 28.10
C ILE A 3 -36.20 -50.47 26.98
N PHE A 4 -36.10 -50.83 25.72
CA PHE A 4 -37.07 -50.85 24.62
C PHE A 4 -38.29 -49.91 24.69
N ALA A 5 -38.52 -49.10 23.64
CA ALA A 5 -39.79 -49.06 22.93
C ALA A 5 -39.66 -48.26 21.64
N ARG A 6 -39.78 -48.93 20.60
CA ARG A 6 -40.30 -48.85 19.25
C ARG A 6 -41.72 -48.26 19.25
N TYR A 7 -41.99 -47.34 18.30
CA TYR A 7 -43.32 -47.31 17.64
C TYR A 7 -43.12 -46.90 16.15
N PHE A 8 -43.74 -47.67 15.37
CA PHE A 8 -43.91 -47.89 13.95
C PHE A 8 -45.25 -47.26 13.50
N LEU A 9 -45.38 -47.02 12.18
CA LEU A 9 -46.59 -46.73 11.37
C LEU A 9 -47.08 -45.26 11.38
N ALA A 10 -47.46 -44.66 10.21
CA ALA A 10 -48.20 -45.17 9.06
C ALA A 10 -47.99 -44.36 7.81
N PHE A 11 -47.98 -45.06 6.70
CA PHE A 11 -48.12 -44.57 5.31
C PHE A 11 -49.55 -44.04 5.09
N ILE A 12 -49.67 -42.85 4.49
CA ILE A 12 -50.85 -42.44 3.74
C ILE A 12 -50.41 -41.88 2.42
N PHE A 13 -50.69 -42.64 1.34
CA PHE A 13 -50.70 -42.20 -0.04
C PHE A 13 -51.94 -41.33 -0.27
N LEU A 14 -51.71 -40.11 -0.76
CA LEU A 14 -52.79 -39.36 -1.44
C LEU A 14 -52.26 -38.82 -2.77
N SER A 15 -52.73 -39.44 -3.81
CA SER A 15 -52.58 -39.03 -5.22
C SER A 15 -53.45 -37.82 -5.49
N SER A 16 -52.89 -36.74 -6.05
CA SER A 16 -53.68 -35.68 -6.69
C SER A 16 -52.90 -35.03 -7.82
N SER A 17 -53.33 -35.37 -9.01
CA SER A 17 -53.40 -34.61 -10.26
C SER A 17 -52.44 -33.47 -10.56
N ILE A 18 -51.67 -33.71 -11.61
CA ILE A 18 -50.87 -32.81 -12.39
C ILE A 18 -51.77 -31.72 -13.04
N GLY A 19 -51.61 -30.49 -12.58
CA GLY A 19 -52.06 -29.30 -13.27
C GLY A 19 -50.88 -28.60 -13.92
N ALA A 20 -50.72 -28.72 -15.24
CA ALA A 20 -49.71 -27.98 -16.02
C ALA A 20 -50.10 -26.50 -16.08
N PHE A 21 -49.45 -25.66 -15.29
CA PHE A 21 -49.47 -24.20 -15.47
C PHE A 21 -48.34 -23.81 -16.39
N SER A 22 -48.69 -23.54 -17.67
CA SER A 22 -47.82 -22.85 -18.63
C SER A 22 -47.63 -21.39 -18.16
N GLN A 23 -46.48 -21.02 -17.70
CA GLN A 23 -46.12 -19.63 -17.49
C GLN A 23 -45.71 -18.99 -18.84
N PRO A 24 -46.18 -17.76 -19.16
CA PRO A 24 -45.71 -17.07 -20.33
C PRO A 24 -44.26 -16.64 -20.15
N VAL A 25 -43.41 -17.05 -21.08
CA VAL A 25 -42.02 -16.58 -21.21
C VAL A 25 -42.08 -15.10 -21.56
N SER A 26 -41.71 -14.23 -20.62
CA SER A 26 -41.43 -12.83 -20.88
C SER A 26 -40.19 -12.70 -21.76
N PRO A 27 -40.19 -11.86 -22.80
CA PRO A 27 -39.00 -11.63 -23.63
C PRO A 27 -37.91 -11.01 -22.77
N GLY A 28 -36.76 -11.69 -22.69
CA GLY A 28 -35.59 -11.27 -21.97
C GLY A 28 -35.18 -9.85 -22.35
N THR A 29 -35.24 -8.95 -21.39
CA THR A 29 -34.56 -7.67 -21.47
C THR A 29 -33.08 -7.96 -21.62
N ALA A 30 -32.54 -7.75 -22.80
CA ALA A 30 -31.10 -7.76 -23.05
C ALA A 30 -30.47 -6.71 -22.14
N ASN A 31 -29.73 -7.15 -21.15
CA ASN A 31 -28.88 -6.27 -20.36
C ASN A 31 -27.93 -5.53 -21.32
N PRO A 32 -27.82 -4.20 -21.23
CA PRO A 32 -26.82 -3.48 -22.00
C PRO A 32 -25.42 -4.03 -21.60
N PRO A 33 -24.48 -4.10 -22.55
CA PRO A 33 -23.14 -4.60 -22.24
C PRO A 33 -22.55 -3.80 -21.09
N SER A 34 -22.16 -4.51 -20.03
CA SER A 34 -21.44 -3.95 -18.89
C SER A 34 -20.23 -3.19 -19.42
N LYS A 35 -20.21 -1.88 -19.25
CA LYS A 35 -19.02 -1.07 -19.53
C LYS A 35 -17.90 -1.62 -18.67
N THR A 36 -16.94 -2.22 -19.31
CA THR A 36 -15.72 -2.76 -18.69
C THR A 36 -15.05 -1.63 -17.89
N PRO A 37 -14.77 -1.79 -16.60
CA PRO A 37 -14.21 -0.71 -15.76
C PRO A 37 -12.80 -0.24 -16.18
N ASN A 38 -12.19 -0.91 -17.16
CA ASN A 38 -10.79 -0.70 -17.53
C ASN A 38 -10.54 0.58 -18.38
N ASN A 39 -11.58 1.24 -18.89
CA ASN A 39 -11.38 2.38 -19.80
C ASN A 39 -11.31 3.75 -19.08
N GLN A 40 -11.81 3.85 -17.85
CA GLN A 40 -11.73 5.12 -17.09
C GLN A 40 -10.38 5.32 -16.41
N LEU A 41 -9.70 4.23 -16.01
CA LEU A 41 -8.40 4.29 -15.35
C LEU A 41 -7.26 4.69 -16.30
N GLN A 42 -7.42 4.44 -17.61
CA GLN A 42 -6.43 4.84 -18.61
C GLN A 42 -6.52 6.32 -19.01
N GLN A 43 -7.66 6.99 -18.79
CA GLN A 43 -7.85 8.39 -19.19
C GLN A 43 -7.04 9.39 -18.35
N ASP A 44 -6.74 9.06 -17.10
CA ASP A 44 -6.04 9.95 -16.18
C ASP A 44 -4.53 9.65 -16.05
N TYR A 45 -4.05 8.53 -16.62
CA TYR A 45 -2.64 8.18 -16.61
C TYR A 45 -1.83 9.14 -17.49
N ARG A 46 -0.74 9.70 -16.95
CA ARG A 46 0.20 10.54 -17.69
C ARG A 46 1.44 9.73 -18.08
N LEU A 47 1.76 9.75 -19.36
CA LEU A 47 2.92 9.06 -19.91
C LEU A 47 4.22 9.58 -19.28
N GLY A 48 5.04 8.66 -18.80
CA GLY A 48 6.32 8.95 -18.16
C GLY A 48 7.51 8.34 -18.90
N ALA A 49 8.70 8.81 -18.56
CA ALA A 49 9.94 8.26 -19.10
C ALA A 49 10.06 6.75 -18.85
N GLY A 50 10.40 5.99 -19.87
CA GLY A 50 10.53 4.53 -19.80
C GLY A 50 9.25 3.74 -20.11
N ASP A 51 8.09 4.37 -20.18
CA ASP A 51 6.83 3.71 -20.55
C ASP A 51 6.91 3.14 -21.97
N SER A 52 6.28 1.97 -22.14
CA SER A 52 6.12 1.35 -23.45
C SER A 52 4.64 1.40 -23.85
N ILE A 53 4.39 2.01 -25.01
CA ILE A 53 3.06 2.18 -25.56
C ILE A 53 2.95 1.52 -26.93
N GLY A 54 1.79 0.91 -27.22
CA GLY A 54 1.42 0.49 -28.54
C GLY A 54 0.50 1.53 -29.18
N VAL A 55 0.94 2.18 -30.24
CA VAL A 55 0.16 3.12 -31.01
C VAL A 55 -0.50 2.38 -32.17
N GLN A 56 -1.81 2.45 -32.27
CA GLN A 56 -2.59 1.84 -33.35
C GLN A 56 -3.29 2.94 -34.15
N VAL A 57 -3.17 2.89 -35.48
CA VAL A 57 -3.86 3.82 -36.38
C VAL A 57 -4.88 3.03 -37.18
N TYR A 58 -6.14 3.42 -37.04
CA TYR A 58 -7.25 2.76 -37.75
C TYR A 58 -7.08 2.83 -39.25
N GLN A 59 -7.27 1.72 -39.95
CA GLN A 59 -7.09 1.55 -41.40
C GLN A 59 -5.66 1.86 -41.91
N SER A 60 -4.66 1.98 -41.05
CA SER A 60 -3.25 2.23 -41.42
C SER A 60 -2.34 1.39 -40.55
N PRO A 61 -2.31 0.05 -40.73
CA PRO A 61 -1.48 -0.84 -39.90
C PRO A 61 0.02 -0.53 -40.01
N ASP A 62 0.47 -0.02 -41.16
CA ASP A 62 1.87 0.36 -41.40
C ASP A 62 2.34 1.54 -40.51
N LEU A 63 1.41 2.30 -39.96
CA LEU A 63 1.67 3.39 -39.02
C LEU A 63 1.49 2.94 -37.55
N SER A 64 1.10 1.70 -37.32
CA SER A 64 0.99 1.14 -35.96
C SER A 64 2.37 0.70 -35.48
N VAL A 65 2.77 1.15 -34.30
CA VAL A 65 4.13 0.92 -33.76
C VAL A 65 4.09 0.77 -32.23
N ASP A 66 4.97 -0.11 -31.74
CA ASP A 66 5.31 -0.14 -30.33
C ASP A 66 6.48 0.83 -30.09
N ALA A 67 6.25 1.81 -29.26
CA ALA A 67 7.22 2.87 -28.95
C ALA A 67 7.51 2.94 -27.45
N ARG A 68 8.71 3.38 -27.11
CA ARG A 68 9.10 3.66 -25.73
C ARG A 68 9.32 5.14 -25.55
N VAL A 69 8.75 5.67 -24.48
CA VAL A 69 8.99 7.06 -24.06
C VAL A 69 10.42 7.19 -23.54
N SER A 70 11.21 8.07 -24.15
CA SER A 70 12.59 8.33 -23.72
C SER A 70 12.65 9.04 -22.38
N GLU A 71 13.86 9.17 -21.80
CA GLU A 71 14.09 9.94 -20.57
C GLU A 71 13.68 11.42 -20.70
N THR A 72 13.66 11.95 -21.93
CA THR A 72 13.21 13.32 -22.23
C THR A 72 11.71 13.41 -22.52
N GLY A 73 10.95 12.32 -22.39
CA GLY A 73 9.52 12.31 -22.67
C GLY A 73 9.15 12.21 -24.15
N VAL A 74 10.09 11.88 -25.03
CA VAL A 74 9.90 11.86 -26.49
C VAL A 74 9.81 10.43 -27.00
N ILE A 75 8.94 10.17 -27.99
CA ILE A 75 8.96 8.95 -28.79
C ILE A 75 9.45 9.23 -30.20
N SER A 76 10.03 8.20 -30.86
CA SER A 76 10.27 8.22 -32.30
C SER A 76 9.09 7.57 -33.01
N TYR A 77 8.44 8.29 -33.92
CA TYR A 77 7.25 7.81 -34.62
C TYR A 77 7.47 7.81 -36.14
N PRO A 78 7.07 6.77 -36.85
CA PRO A 78 7.23 6.68 -38.30
C PRO A 78 6.68 7.90 -39.02
N LEU A 79 7.36 8.37 -40.05
CA LEU A 79 7.05 9.50 -40.91
C LEU A 79 7.03 10.86 -40.24
N VAL A 80 6.63 10.95 -38.97
CA VAL A 80 6.52 12.21 -38.19
C VAL A 80 7.83 12.58 -37.51
N GLY A 81 8.65 11.56 -37.15
CA GLY A 81 9.88 11.78 -36.39
C GLY A 81 9.65 11.79 -34.89
N SER A 82 10.26 12.75 -34.20
CA SER A 82 10.21 12.86 -32.74
C SER A 82 8.95 13.57 -32.26
N ILE A 83 8.20 12.95 -31.36
CA ILE A 83 7.00 13.52 -30.74
C ILE A 83 7.14 13.48 -29.22
N GLU A 84 6.99 14.63 -28.56
CA GLU A 84 7.01 14.74 -27.10
C GLU A 84 5.65 14.33 -26.54
N LEU A 85 5.60 13.24 -25.77
CA LEU A 85 4.41 12.70 -25.12
C LEU A 85 4.51 12.68 -23.61
N GLY A 86 5.69 12.96 -23.05
CA GLY A 86 5.91 12.97 -21.61
C GLY A 86 4.98 13.95 -20.87
N GLY A 87 4.35 13.50 -19.80
CA GLY A 87 3.40 14.30 -19.00
C GLY A 87 2.00 14.44 -19.60
N LEU A 88 1.76 13.98 -20.83
CA LEU A 88 0.43 13.99 -21.46
C LEU A 88 -0.39 12.78 -20.98
N THR A 89 -1.69 12.96 -20.88
CA THR A 89 -2.63 11.84 -20.73
C THR A 89 -2.68 11.01 -22.03
N ILE A 90 -3.20 9.79 -21.95
CA ILE A 90 -3.33 8.94 -23.14
C ILE A 90 -4.14 9.65 -24.22
N SER A 91 -5.27 10.27 -23.85
CA SER A 91 -6.14 11.00 -24.79
C SER A 91 -5.46 12.23 -25.41
N GLU A 92 -4.66 12.98 -24.63
CA GLU A 92 -3.87 14.10 -25.14
C GLU A 92 -2.77 13.62 -26.11
N ALA A 93 -2.13 12.49 -25.80
CA ALA A 93 -1.11 11.88 -26.64
C ALA A 93 -1.70 11.34 -27.95
N GLU A 94 -2.85 10.68 -27.92
CA GLU A 94 -3.60 10.23 -29.10
C GLU A 94 -3.91 11.41 -30.02
N LYS A 95 -4.46 12.50 -29.46
CA LYS A 95 -4.74 13.72 -30.20
C LYS A 95 -3.48 14.33 -30.82
N LYS A 96 -2.39 14.41 -30.07
CA LYS A 96 -1.13 14.98 -30.54
C LYS A 96 -0.54 14.19 -31.71
N ILE A 97 -0.57 12.85 -31.65
CA ILE A 97 -0.14 11.98 -32.76
C ILE A 97 -1.08 12.13 -33.96
N ALA A 98 -2.38 12.16 -33.75
CA ALA A 98 -3.35 12.37 -34.82
C ALA A 98 -3.14 13.73 -35.52
N ASP A 99 -2.94 14.79 -34.76
CA ASP A 99 -2.65 16.12 -35.31
C ASP A 99 -1.35 16.14 -36.14
N ALA A 100 -0.31 15.46 -35.66
CA ALA A 100 0.98 15.34 -36.34
C ALA A 100 0.85 14.58 -37.68
N LEU A 101 0.09 13.46 -37.69
CA LEU A 101 -0.17 12.69 -38.91
C LEU A 101 -1.00 13.47 -39.95
N ARG A 102 -1.99 14.26 -39.47
CA ARG A 102 -2.82 15.11 -40.34
C ARG A 102 -2.00 16.26 -40.93
N THR A 103 -1.22 16.97 -40.11
CA THR A 103 -0.42 18.09 -40.54
C THR A 103 0.70 17.68 -41.51
N GLY A 104 1.28 16.48 -41.29
CA GLY A 104 2.26 15.89 -42.21
C GLY A 104 1.68 15.39 -43.53
N GLY A 105 0.34 15.40 -43.67
CA GLY A 105 -0.35 14.93 -44.87
C GLY A 105 -0.38 13.42 -45.07
N PHE A 106 0.01 12.65 -44.05
CA PHE A 106 0.09 11.19 -44.12
C PHE A 106 -1.27 10.50 -44.05
N VAL A 107 -2.18 11.05 -43.22
CA VAL A 107 -3.55 10.55 -43.07
C VAL A 107 -4.52 11.73 -43.02
N LYS A 108 -5.59 11.70 -43.81
CA LYS A 108 -6.58 12.79 -43.85
C LYS A 108 -7.40 12.91 -42.55
N VAL A 109 -7.86 11.77 -42.02
CA VAL A 109 -8.68 11.69 -40.80
C VAL A 109 -8.08 10.56 -39.89
N PRO A 110 -6.96 10.84 -39.21
CA PRO A 110 -6.33 9.82 -38.38
C PRO A 110 -7.16 9.53 -37.13
N GLN A 111 -7.44 8.25 -36.90
CA GLN A 111 -7.98 7.75 -35.63
C GLN A 111 -6.87 6.95 -34.95
N VAL A 112 -6.34 7.51 -33.89
CA VAL A 112 -5.22 6.95 -33.13
C VAL A 112 -5.74 6.40 -31.80
N ASN A 113 -5.31 5.19 -31.48
CA ASN A 113 -5.56 4.56 -30.18
C ASN A 113 -4.22 4.17 -29.56
N ILE A 114 -3.99 4.52 -28.29
CA ILE A 114 -2.79 4.19 -27.54
C ILE A 114 -3.12 3.15 -26.48
N VAL A 115 -2.42 2.02 -26.53
CA VAL A 115 -2.48 0.97 -25.52
C VAL A 115 -1.21 1.00 -24.70
N LEU A 116 -1.33 1.19 -23.38
CA LEU A 116 -0.21 1.13 -22.47
C LEU A 116 0.25 -0.34 -22.32
N ARG A 117 1.46 -0.66 -22.82
CA ARG A 117 2.06 -2.01 -22.76
C ARG A 117 2.78 -2.26 -21.45
N GLN A 118 3.57 -1.28 -21.00
CA GLN A 118 4.35 -1.39 -19.79
C GLN A 118 4.51 -0.01 -19.12
N VAL A 119 4.16 0.05 -17.85
CA VAL A 119 4.31 1.23 -16.99
C VAL A 119 5.69 1.14 -16.32
N ARG A 120 6.60 2.03 -16.69
CA ARG A 120 7.91 2.18 -16.03
C ARG A 120 8.18 3.60 -15.55
N GLY A 121 7.56 4.58 -16.17
CA GLY A 121 7.73 6.00 -15.83
C GLY A 121 7.07 6.40 -14.52
N SER A 122 6.08 5.66 -14.06
CA SER A 122 5.33 5.97 -12.85
C SER A 122 5.47 4.84 -11.82
N GLN A 123 6.65 4.78 -11.18
CA GLN A 123 6.93 3.80 -10.13
C GLN A 123 7.26 4.52 -8.82
N VAL A 124 6.93 3.86 -7.73
CA VAL A 124 7.25 4.27 -6.36
C VAL A 124 8.21 3.24 -5.76
N ALA A 125 9.24 3.70 -5.08
CA ALA A 125 10.13 2.83 -4.31
C ALA A 125 9.59 2.67 -2.90
N VAL A 126 9.44 1.43 -2.43
CA VAL A 126 9.05 1.11 -1.05
C VAL A 126 10.21 0.39 -0.38
N LEU A 127 10.75 0.98 0.67
CA LEU A 127 11.99 0.56 1.32
C LEU A 127 11.82 0.42 2.83
N GLY A 128 12.77 -0.30 3.44
CA GLY A 128 12.86 -0.47 4.90
C GLY A 128 12.04 -1.64 5.41
N GLN A 129 11.38 -1.48 6.55
CA GLN A 129 10.69 -2.54 7.29
C GLN A 129 9.27 -2.81 6.76
N VAL A 130 9.18 -3.16 5.48
CA VAL A 130 7.96 -3.63 4.81
C VAL A 130 8.11 -5.09 4.38
N THR A 131 7.00 -5.79 4.20
CA THR A 131 7.03 -7.23 3.86
C THR A 131 7.66 -7.49 2.51
N ARG A 132 7.40 -6.62 1.52
CA ARG A 132 7.97 -6.70 0.17
C ARG A 132 8.58 -5.36 -0.22
N PRO A 133 9.86 -5.10 0.11
CA PRO A 133 10.55 -3.91 -0.37
C PRO A 133 10.82 -4.03 -1.87
N GLY A 134 10.77 -2.91 -2.59
CA GLY A 134 10.99 -2.91 -4.04
C GLY A 134 10.42 -1.68 -4.73
N ARG A 135 10.37 -1.76 -6.06
CA ARG A 135 9.70 -0.75 -6.90
C ARG A 135 8.34 -1.28 -7.33
N PHE A 136 7.32 -0.47 -7.15
CA PHE A 136 5.94 -0.79 -7.49
C PHE A 136 5.42 0.21 -8.52
N PRO A 137 4.74 -0.25 -9.58
CA PRO A 137 4.08 0.65 -10.51
C PRO A 137 2.87 1.32 -9.83
N LEU A 138 2.60 2.56 -10.17
CA LEU A 138 1.34 3.21 -9.85
C LEU A 138 0.31 2.74 -10.87
N GLU A 139 -0.54 1.78 -10.48
CA GLU A 139 -1.55 1.18 -11.36
C GLU A 139 -2.72 2.13 -11.62
N THR A 140 -2.95 3.07 -10.71
CA THR A 140 -4.01 4.09 -10.81
C THR A 140 -3.46 5.48 -10.56
N PHE A 141 -4.08 6.49 -11.17
CA PHE A 141 -3.67 7.89 -11.02
C PHE A 141 -3.75 8.41 -9.57
N ASN A 142 -4.73 7.94 -8.80
CA ASN A 142 -4.97 8.39 -7.43
C ASN A 142 -4.46 7.40 -6.38
N MET A 143 -3.47 6.55 -6.70
CA MET A 143 -2.92 5.60 -5.76
C MET A 143 -2.35 6.30 -4.54
N ARG A 144 -2.82 5.91 -3.36
CA ARG A 144 -2.48 6.53 -2.09
C ARG A 144 -1.40 5.75 -1.35
N VAL A 145 -0.90 6.33 -0.27
CA VAL A 145 0.07 5.68 0.61
C VAL A 145 -0.50 4.37 1.19
N SER A 146 -1.76 4.35 1.59
CA SER A 146 -2.44 3.14 2.09
C SER A 146 -2.48 2.01 1.06
N ASP A 147 -2.80 2.33 -0.21
CA ASP A 147 -2.82 1.37 -1.32
C ASP A 147 -1.43 0.79 -1.58
N MET A 148 -0.41 1.64 -1.56
CA MET A 148 0.97 1.24 -1.78
C MET A 148 1.50 0.36 -0.64
N LEU A 149 1.15 0.67 0.61
CA LEU A 149 1.48 -0.18 1.76
C LEU A 149 0.81 -1.55 1.64
N ALA A 150 -0.44 -1.61 1.21
CA ALA A 150 -1.14 -2.87 0.95
C ALA A 150 -0.45 -3.66 -0.17
N ALA A 151 -0.07 -3.01 -1.28
CA ALA A 151 0.69 -3.61 -2.36
C ALA A 151 2.04 -4.16 -1.89
N ALA A 152 2.72 -3.49 -0.96
CA ALA A 152 3.98 -3.94 -0.35
C ALA A 152 3.77 -5.01 0.75
N GLY A 153 2.54 -5.41 1.05
CA GLY A 153 2.20 -6.42 2.08
C GLY A 153 2.25 -5.90 3.51
N GLY A 154 2.19 -4.58 3.70
CA GLY A 154 2.21 -3.93 5.00
C GLY A 154 3.60 -3.84 5.64
N ILE A 155 3.65 -3.27 6.85
CA ILE A 155 4.87 -3.17 7.66
C ILE A 155 5.18 -4.51 8.34
N THR A 156 6.47 -4.79 8.56
CA THR A 156 6.91 -5.96 9.32
C THR A 156 6.73 -5.75 10.82
N ALA A 157 6.81 -6.82 11.62
CA ALA A 157 6.78 -6.73 13.08
C ALA A 157 7.92 -5.88 13.68
N LEU A 158 9.01 -5.70 12.93
CA LEU A 158 10.15 -4.86 13.33
C LEU A 158 10.04 -3.43 12.79
N GLY A 159 9.00 -3.11 12.02
CA GLY A 159 8.81 -1.80 11.44
C GLY A 159 8.25 -0.80 12.43
N ASP A 160 8.60 0.47 12.23
CA ASP A 160 8.02 1.59 12.95
C ASP A 160 6.58 1.86 12.52
N ASP A 161 5.80 2.46 13.39
CA ASP A 161 4.45 2.96 13.08
C ASP A 161 4.47 4.23 12.22
N VAL A 162 5.68 4.73 11.90
CA VAL A 162 5.90 5.94 11.12
C VAL A 162 6.49 5.62 9.76
N LEU A 163 5.86 6.15 8.72
CA LEU A 163 6.31 6.09 7.34
C LEU A 163 6.77 7.48 6.87
N ILE A 164 7.86 7.51 6.14
CA ILE A 164 8.40 8.73 5.53
C ILE A 164 8.19 8.63 4.02
N VAL A 165 7.48 9.60 3.45
CA VAL A 165 7.38 9.78 2.00
C VAL A 165 8.32 10.89 1.59
N THR A 166 9.17 10.61 0.59
CA THR A 166 10.04 11.60 -0.04
C THR A 166 9.84 11.57 -1.54
N GLY A 167 10.00 12.71 -2.20
CA GLY A 167 9.82 12.83 -3.63
C GLY A 167 10.00 14.27 -4.10
N GLN A 168 9.37 14.59 -5.21
CA GLN A 168 9.33 15.95 -5.75
C GLN A 168 7.88 16.37 -6.02
N ARG A 169 7.57 17.63 -5.76
CA ARG A 169 6.29 18.25 -6.11
C ARG A 169 6.59 19.61 -6.74
N ASN A 170 6.13 19.81 -7.98
CA ASN A 170 6.43 21.06 -8.73
C ASN A 170 7.93 21.40 -8.75
N SER A 171 8.78 20.40 -9.02
CA SER A 171 10.25 20.50 -9.03
C SER A 171 10.89 20.89 -7.69
N LYS A 172 10.15 20.85 -6.59
CA LYS A 172 10.67 21.10 -5.24
C LYS A 172 10.75 19.80 -4.46
N PRO A 173 11.80 19.60 -3.63
CA PRO A 173 11.88 18.46 -2.73
C PRO A 173 10.64 18.41 -1.81
N PHE A 174 10.08 17.22 -1.70
CA PHE A 174 8.92 16.94 -0.86
C PHE A 174 9.28 15.88 0.17
N ARG A 175 8.92 16.10 1.43
CA ARG A 175 9.04 15.12 2.50
C ARG A 175 7.84 15.23 3.43
N LYS A 176 7.16 14.11 3.65
CA LYS A 176 6.05 14.01 4.61
C LYS A 176 6.26 12.82 5.52
N VAL A 177 6.03 13.02 6.81
CA VAL A 177 6.04 11.98 7.84
C VAL A 177 4.59 11.60 8.11
N ILE A 178 4.29 10.32 8.04
CA ILE A 178 2.93 9.78 8.12
C ILE A 178 2.86 8.77 9.26
N ASP A 179 1.93 8.98 10.16
CA ASP A 179 1.56 8.03 11.20
C ASP A 179 0.64 6.97 10.58
N ILE A 180 1.12 5.73 10.46
CA ILE A 180 0.42 4.66 9.76
C ILE A 180 -0.90 4.27 10.47
N PRO A 181 -0.94 4.03 11.78
CA PRO A 181 -2.19 3.79 12.49
C PRO A 181 -3.21 4.92 12.31
N ALA A 182 -2.75 6.16 12.27
CA ALA A 182 -3.64 7.32 12.12
C ALA A 182 -4.32 7.37 10.74
N LEU A 183 -3.76 6.72 9.70
CA LEU A 183 -4.42 6.60 8.39
C LEU A 183 -5.74 5.84 8.47
N PHE A 184 -5.85 4.90 9.41
CA PHE A 184 -6.98 3.97 9.50
C PHE A 184 -7.90 4.25 10.71
N LEU A 185 -7.35 4.86 11.77
CA LEU A 185 -8.06 5.09 13.03
C LEU A 185 -8.67 6.48 13.13
N ASN A 186 -8.17 7.45 12.36
CA ASN A 186 -8.65 8.82 12.40
C ASN A 186 -9.63 9.09 11.25
N GLU A 187 -10.68 9.85 11.52
CA GLU A 187 -11.67 10.28 10.51
C GLU A 187 -11.07 11.23 9.44
N LYS A 188 -9.93 11.89 9.76
CA LYS A 188 -9.24 12.80 8.83
C LYS A 188 -8.23 12.04 7.97
N THR A 189 -8.55 11.84 6.72
CA THR A 189 -7.71 11.17 5.72
C THR A 189 -6.63 12.06 5.10
N ASP A 190 -6.41 13.29 5.61
CA ASP A 190 -5.47 14.28 5.05
C ASP A 190 -4.01 13.78 4.97
N ASN A 191 -3.68 12.75 5.72
CA ASN A 191 -2.36 12.13 5.74
C ASN A 191 -2.22 11.00 4.72
N ASP A 192 -3.32 10.49 4.18
CA ASP A 192 -3.30 9.48 3.13
C ASP A 192 -3.15 10.16 1.76
N ILE A 193 -1.93 10.61 1.50
CA ILE A 193 -1.62 11.39 0.31
C ILE A 193 -1.55 10.55 -0.95
N VAL A 194 -1.89 11.17 -2.08
CA VAL A 194 -1.71 10.59 -3.41
C VAL A 194 -0.21 10.56 -3.74
N LEU A 195 0.25 9.42 -4.23
CA LEU A 195 1.63 9.18 -4.65
C LEU A 195 1.85 9.64 -6.09
N SER A 196 3.10 9.99 -6.38
CA SER A 196 3.56 10.36 -7.72
C SER A 196 4.74 9.48 -8.13
N GLY A 197 4.93 9.28 -9.43
CA GLY A 197 6.10 8.58 -9.93
C GLY A 197 7.39 9.20 -9.42
N GLY A 198 8.33 8.35 -8.99
CA GLY A 198 9.59 8.77 -8.38
C GLY A 198 9.53 8.97 -6.85
N ASP A 199 8.35 8.86 -6.23
CA ASP A 199 8.26 8.89 -4.77
C ASP A 199 8.96 7.68 -4.15
N THR A 200 9.46 7.89 -2.95
CA THR A 200 10.04 6.84 -2.11
C THR A 200 9.32 6.82 -0.76
N LEU A 201 8.81 5.66 -0.41
CA LEU A 201 8.24 5.34 0.89
C LEU A 201 9.31 4.60 1.71
N TYR A 202 9.58 5.06 2.90
CA TYR A 202 10.54 4.44 3.79
C TYR A 202 9.93 4.19 5.18
N VAL A 203 9.95 2.93 5.60
CA VAL A 203 9.57 2.54 6.96
C VAL A 203 10.84 2.21 7.74
N ASN A 204 11.09 2.95 8.79
CA ASN A 204 12.24 2.71 9.64
C ASN A 204 12.05 1.46 10.51
N LYS A 205 13.14 0.99 11.12
CA LYS A 205 13.04 0.02 12.20
C LYS A 205 12.40 0.68 13.44
N ALA A 206 11.47 -0.02 14.07
CA ALA A 206 10.84 0.46 15.30
C ALA A 206 11.88 0.73 16.39
N PRO A 207 11.68 1.77 17.20
CA PRO A 207 12.55 2.02 18.35
C PRO A 207 12.47 0.86 19.33
N VAL A 208 13.61 0.58 19.99
CA VAL A 208 13.73 -0.49 20.98
C VAL A 208 14.19 0.07 22.31
N PHE A 209 13.88 -0.63 23.39
CA PHE A 209 14.45 -0.49 24.72
C PHE A 209 15.04 -1.82 25.17
N TYR A 210 15.80 -1.81 26.23
CA TYR A 210 16.50 -2.98 26.73
C TYR A 210 16.14 -3.24 28.20
N ILE A 211 15.98 -4.51 28.55
CA ILE A 211 15.83 -4.96 29.93
C ILE A 211 17.00 -5.85 30.27
N TYR A 212 17.62 -5.66 31.42
CA TYR A 212 18.66 -6.55 31.95
C TYR A 212 18.64 -6.63 33.48
N GLY A 213 19.46 -7.51 34.04
CA GLY A 213 19.47 -7.82 35.46
C GLY A 213 18.48 -8.90 35.84
N GLU A 214 17.84 -8.79 36.99
CA GLU A 214 16.92 -9.79 37.56
C GLU A 214 15.52 -9.72 36.90
N ALA A 215 15.49 -9.81 35.59
CA ALA A 215 14.28 -9.94 34.80
C ALA A 215 14.11 -11.35 34.22
N GLN A 216 12.86 -11.84 34.07
CA GLN A 216 12.60 -13.20 33.58
C GLN A 216 13.16 -13.43 32.18
N ARG A 217 13.02 -12.44 31.31
CA ARG A 217 13.49 -12.46 29.91
C ARG A 217 14.25 -11.16 29.63
N PRO A 218 15.55 -11.08 29.94
CA PRO A 218 16.35 -9.93 29.55
C PRO A 218 16.54 -9.89 28.03
N GLY A 219 16.66 -8.67 27.44
CA GLY A 219 16.84 -8.50 26.02
C GLY A 219 16.31 -7.18 25.48
N PRO A 220 16.42 -6.98 24.15
CA PRO A 220 15.81 -5.85 23.45
C PRO A 220 14.32 -6.08 23.18
N TYR A 221 13.51 -5.04 23.32
CA TYR A 221 12.08 -5.05 23.08
C TYR A 221 11.66 -3.85 22.26
N ARG A 222 10.69 -4.04 21.36
CA ARG A 222 10.06 -2.94 20.62
C ARG A 222 9.29 -2.05 21.59
N ILE A 223 9.37 -0.73 21.37
CA ILE A 223 8.54 0.24 22.08
C ILE A 223 7.20 0.33 21.39
N GLU A 224 6.13 0.13 22.14
CA GLU A 224 4.77 0.40 21.71
C GLU A 224 4.36 1.83 22.08
N ARG A 225 3.39 2.38 21.38
CA ARG A 225 2.92 3.74 21.58
C ARG A 225 2.41 3.95 23.00
N GLY A 226 2.97 4.94 23.68
CA GLY A 226 2.59 5.28 25.06
C GLY A 226 3.01 4.23 26.10
N MET A 227 3.97 3.35 25.76
CA MET A 227 4.45 2.33 26.67
C MET A 227 5.04 2.90 27.95
N THR A 228 4.62 2.37 29.09
CA THR A 228 5.14 2.69 30.41
C THR A 228 6.20 1.68 30.85
N VAL A 229 7.00 2.04 31.85
CA VAL A 229 8.00 1.14 32.47
C VAL A 229 7.34 -0.14 32.99
N MET A 230 6.12 -0.06 33.55
CA MET A 230 5.37 -1.24 33.98
C MET A 230 5.07 -2.19 32.82
N GLN A 231 4.59 -1.67 31.69
CA GLN A 231 4.31 -2.46 30.49
C GLN A 231 5.59 -3.04 29.89
N ALA A 232 6.68 -2.27 29.90
CA ALA A 232 7.99 -2.73 29.47
C ALA A 232 8.48 -3.93 30.31
N LEU A 233 8.36 -3.85 31.62
CA LEU A 233 8.69 -4.97 32.51
C LEU A 233 7.81 -6.20 32.24
N ALA A 234 6.52 -5.99 32.00
CA ALA A 234 5.58 -7.08 31.68
C ALA A 234 5.99 -7.79 30.37
N GLN A 235 6.44 -7.06 29.34
CA GLN A 235 6.99 -7.67 28.12
C GLN A 235 8.20 -8.56 28.41
N GLY A 236 9.08 -8.13 29.33
CA GLY A 236 10.22 -8.92 29.81
C GLY A 236 9.83 -10.06 30.76
N GLY A 237 8.54 -10.32 31.00
CA GLY A 237 8.06 -11.35 31.92
C GLY A 237 8.10 -10.94 33.40
N GLY A 238 8.40 -9.69 33.71
CA GLY A 238 8.55 -9.19 35.06
C GLY A 238 9.89 -9.53 35.71
N PRO A 239 10.08 -9.14 36.97
CA PRO A 239 11.27 -9.53 37.78
C PRO A 239 11.31 -11.03 38.05
N THR A 240 12.49 -11.59 38.24
CA THR A 240 12.69 -12.94 38.78
C THR A 240 12.25 -12.99 40.28
N VAL A 241 12.27 -14.18 40.88
CA VAL A 241 12.02 -14.33 42.33
C VAL A 241 13.02 -13.55 43.20
N ARG A 242 14.17 -13.22 42.64
CA ARG A 242 15.22 -12.38 43.30
C ARG A 242 15.12 -10.92 42.88
N GLY A 243 14.37 -10.58 41.85
CA GLY A 243 14.25 -9.23 41.32
C GLY A 243 13.19 -8.39 42.06
N SER A 244 13.38 -7.06 42.02
CA SER A 244 12.44 -6.11 42.60
C SER A 244 11.88 -5.15 41.56
N GLN A 245 10.54 -5.09 41.44
CA GLN A 245 9.89 -4.10 40.61
C GLN A 245 9.97 -2.66 41.14
N ASN A 246 10.30 -2.48 42.43
CA ASN A 246 10.43 -1.16 43.07
C ASN A 246 11.86 -0.66 43.08
N ARG A 247 12.82 -1.46 42.64
CA ARG A 247 14.27 -1.12 42.67
C ARG A 247 14.83 -1.16 41.26
N LEU A 248 14.25 -0.32 40.39
CA LEU A 248 14.67 -0.18 39.01
C LEU A 248 15.69 0.94 38.88
N ARG A 249 16.59 0.79 37.91
CA ARG A 249 17.39 1.86 37.37
C ARG A 249 17.15 2.00 35.89
N LEU A 250 17.01 3.24 35.45
CA LEU A 250 16.87 3.61 34.08
C LEU A 250 18.13 4.34 33.62
N HIS A 251 18.78 3.80 32.61
CA HIS A 251 19.85 4.46 31.89
C HIS A 251 19.31 5.02 30.62
N ARG A 252 19.25 6.34 30.52
CA ARG A 252 18.70 7.08 29.35
C ARG A 252 19.75 8.03 28.81
N ARG A 253 19.85 8.14 27.48
CA ARG A 253 20.70 9.17 26.87
C ARG A 253 20.01 10.53 26.96
N ASP A 254 20.73 11.53 27.39
CA ASP A 254 20.30 12.92 27.33
C ASP A 254 20.47 13.49 25.91
N ILE A 255 20.06 14.74 25.74
CA ILE A 255 20.18 15.47 24.45
C ILE A 255 21.63 15.68 24.00
N THR A 256 22.61 15.53 24.90
CA THR A 256 24.04 15.65 24.62
C THR A 256 24.68 14.29 24.35
N GLY A 257 23.91 13.18 24.44
CA GLY A 257 24.37 11.81 24.22
C GLY A 257 24.97 11.13 25.45
N ASN A 258 25.03 11.81 26.60
CA ASN A 258 25.51 11.23 27.85
C ASN A 258 24.44 10.29 28.45
N VAL A 259 24.91 9.23 29.10
CA VAL A 259 24.02 8.31 29.83
C VAL A 259 23.74 8.88 31.22
N VAL A 260 22.45 9.14 31.47
CA VAL A 260 21.95 9.57 32.78
C VAL A 260 21.26 8.40 33.46
N GLU A 261 21.66 8.12 34.71
CA GLU A 261 21.00 7.11 35.52
C GLU A 261 19.94 7.75 36.41
N SER A 262 18.75 7.14 36.46
CA SER A 262 17.62 7.58 37.28
C SER A 262 16.86 6.38 37.86
N SER A 263 15.98 6.65 38.81
CA SER A 263 15.02 5.65 39.34
C SER A 263 13.67 5.93 38.77
N PRO A 264 13.22 5.17 37.75
CA PRO A 264 11.96 5.42 37.08
C PRO A 264 10.76 5.01 37.94
N ARG A 265 9.65 5.68 37.79
CA ARG A 265 8.33 5.24 38.27
C ARG A 265 7.74 4.25 37.27
N LEU A 266 6.89 3.35 37.73
CA LEU A 266 6.26 2.36 36.87
C LEU A 266 5.38 2.99 35.76
N ASN A 267 4.85 4.19 36.00
CA ASN A 267 4.02 4.93 35.03
C ASN A 267 4.83 5.87 34.10
N ASP A 268 6.15 5.96 34.27
CA ASP A 268 6.97 6.79 33.40
C ASP A 268 7.01 6.18 32.00
N ALA A 269 7.04 7.04 30.98
CA ALA A 269 7.12 6.60 29.59
C ALA A 269 8.51 6.10 29.23
N VAL A 270 8.56 4.97 28.54
CA VAL A 270 9.79 4.41 27.97
C VAL A 270 10.13 5.16 26.68
N GLN A 271 11.42 5.40 26.47
CA GLN A 271 11.96 6.05 25.27
C GLN A 271 12.91 5.13 24.51
N ALA A 272 13.20 5.51 23.27
CA ALA A 272 14.16 4.79 22.44
C ALA A 272 15.53 4.70 23.14
N GLU A 273 16.14 3.53 23.08
CA GLU A 273 17.44 3.20 23.67
C GLU A 273 17.48 3.23 25.21
N ASP A 274 16.34 3.35 25.88
CA ASP A 274 16.29 3.18 27.34
C ASP A 274 16.80 1.80 27.73
N VAL A 275 17.57 1.75 28.82
CA VAL A 275 18.01 0.50 29.40
C VAL A 275 17.46 0.40 30.82
N ILE A 276 16.55 -0.52 31.04
CA ILE A 276 15.91 -0.77 32.34
C ILE A 276 16.66 -1.87 33.05
N TYR A 277 17.30 -1.53 34.16
CA TYR A 277 18.00 -2.48 35.02
C TYR A 277 17.12 -2.89 36.19
N VAL A 278 16.82 -4.18 36.26
CA VAL A 278 16.08 -4.77 37.40
C VAL A 278 17.07 -5.24 38.45
N ARG A 279 17.07 -4.57 39.61
CA ARG A 279 17.97 -4.91 40.73
C ARG A 279 17.42 -6.05 41.55
N GLU A 280 18.33 -6.71 42.26
CA GLU A 280 17.95 -7.69 43.28
C GLU A 280 17.12 -7.04 44.39
N SER A 281 16.17 -7.79 44.93
CA SER A 281 15.42 -7.47 46.15
C SER A 281 16.40 -7.57 47.34
N ILE A 282 16.42 -6.58 48.20
CA ILE A 282 17.04 -6.69 49.51
C ILE A 282 15.96 -7.11 50.48
N PHE A 283 16.13 -8.22 51.11
CA PHE A 283 15.24 -8.72 52.15
C PHE A 283 15.16 -7.77 53.32
#